data_d5c089cfc303e9f0b8768176d1cfed6c
#
_entry.id   d5c089cfc303e9f0b8768176d1cfed6c
#
_cell.length_a   1.000
_cell.length_b   1.000
_cell.length_c   1.000
_cell.angle_alpha   90.00
_cell.angle_beta   90.00
_cell.angle_gamma   90.00
#
_symmetry.space_group_name_H-M   'P 1'
#
loop_
_entity.id
_entity.type
_entity.pdbx_description
1 polymer ?
#
loop_
_entity_poly.entity_id
_entity_poly.type
_entity_poly.pdbx_seq_one_letter_code
_entity_poly.pdbx_strand_id
1 'polypeptide(L)'
;MVWIFAGLLGSLPYIFSSTLVPILYPHIVPIFDNDILINSFFESVSGITTTGASVFSVFPNIDQHSMIIFWRSLTQWLGGIGIILLVLIIFPRISVGIMQIASDQEGTGPQKERMTPRLYQTGLILLTIYFGITLLLYLLLFFIGDLSSYDSIIHSFSTVSSGGFSSYPLSIESLANLKVEMIILIFMFISGISFAIFYYLITANFQRIFENTEFKTYMILNLLLIVGLAFLLNNYYNYSSLSESFRYGAFQAISISTGTGFTSYNFNDWPSHIKLFLIFFLIIGGSSGSTTGGVKMIRLIIVMKRIYQEVRRRVSPNIIYTVKINNKVIDEEVVSGVMSFLFLFIFACILSILAINLIEPEISAFTGASAVLSSISNLGPGFEGINPHSNYSFFSIPSKILLTFLMLLGRLEIFTIVALLLPSFWKKY
;
A
#
# COMPACT_ATOMS: atom_id res chain seq x y z
N MET A 1 -4.01 17.28 8.56
CA MET A 1 -4.55 18.43 7.78
C MET A 1 -4.19 18.36 6.29
N VAL A 2 -2.91 18.29 5.90
CA VAL A 2 -2.47 18.29 4.47
C VAL A 2 -3.17 17.19 3.64
N TRP A 3 -3.25 15.96 4.13
CA TRP A 3 -3.87 14.84 3.41
C TRP A 3 -5.38 14.98 3.22
N ILE A 4 -6.10 15.54 4.23
CA ILE A 4 -7.52 15.83 4.10
C ILE A 4 -7.74 16.93 3.06
N PHE A 5 -6.91 17.98 3.13
CA PHE A 5 -6.96 19.08 2.16
C PHE A 5 -6.62 18.61 0.74
N ALA A 6 -5.60 17.76 0.60
CA ALA A 6 -5.25 17.13 -0.68
C ALA A 6 -6.38 16.23 -1.21
N GLY A 7 -7.07 15.49 -0.33
CA GLY A 7 -8.26 14.71 -0.69
C GLY A 7 -9.41 15.59 -1.18
N LEU A 8 -9.66 16.72 -0.51
CA LEU A 8 -10.69 17.69 -0.93
C LEU A 8 -10.35 18.35 -2.27
N LEU A 9 -9.13 18.83 -2.45
CA LEU A 9 -8.71 19.40 -3.73
C LEU A 9 -8.71 18.35 -4.85
N GLY A 10 -8.24 17.14 -4.55
CA GLY A 10 -8.19 16.02 -5.49
C GLY A 10 -9.58 15.53 -5.91
N SER A 11 -10.65 15.85 -5.16
CA SER A 11 -12.03 15.49 -5.52
C SER A 11 -12.62 16.42 -6.58
N LEU A 12 -12.08 17.64 -6.79
CA LEU A 12 -12.64 18.62 -7.72
C LEU A 12 -12.77 18.09 -9.17
N PRO A 13 -11.76 17.43 -9.78
CA PRO A 13 -11.90 16.90 -11.13
C PRO A 13 -13.05 15.90 -11.27
N TYR A 14 -13.28 15.04 -10.26
CA TYR A 14 -14.40 14.10 -10.26
C TYR A 14 -15.76 14.78 -10.16
N ILE A 15 -15.86 15.82 -9.29
CA ILE A 15 -17.08 16.64 -9.17
C ILE A 15 -17.38 17.33 -10.51
N PHE A 16 -16.39 17.98 -11.11
CA PHE A 16 -16.57 18.65 -12.40
C PHE A 16 -16.95 17.68 -13.52
N SER A 17 -16.32 16.51 -13.57
CA SER A 17 -16.63 15.49 -14.57
C SER A 17 -18.06 14.92 -14.40
N SER A 18 -18.58 14.85 -13.18
CA SER A 18 -19.93 14.37 -12.92
C SER A 18 -21.02 15.42 -13.07
N THR A 19 -20.70 16.71 -12.89
CA THR A 19 -21.68 17.80 -12.87
C THR A 19 -21.65 18.67 -14.12
N LEU A 20 -20.47 19.20 -14.48
CA LEU A 20 -20.36 20.18 -15.57
C LEU A 20 -20.18 19.54 -16.94
N VAL A 21 -19.44 18.42 -17.03
CA VAL A 21 -19.17 17.78 -18.33
C VAL A 21 -20.46 17.31 -19.01
N PRO A 22 -21.41 16.62 -18.34
CA PRO A 22 -22.67 16.23 -18.96
C PRO A 22 -23.56 17.41 -19.39
N ILE A 23 -23.45 18.58 -18.72
CA ILE A 23 -24.18 19.80 -19.11
C ILE A 23 -23.61 20.37 -20.40
N LEU A 24 -22.27 20.43 -20.53
CA LEU A 24 -21.60 20.95 -21.72
C LEU A 24 -21.58 19.97 -22.89
N TYR A 25 -21.53 18.69 -22.60
CA TYR A 25 -21.45 17.58 -23.56
C TYR A 25 -22.45 16.49 -23.20
N PRO A 26 -23.74 16.60 -23.59
CA PRO A 26 -24.82 15.69 -23.18
C PRO A 26 -24.64 14.22 -23.59
N HIS A 27 -23.71 13.95 -24.51
CA HIS A 27 -23.37 12.59 -24.94
C HIS A 27 -22.36 11.88 -24.01
N ILE A 28 -21.76 12.60 -23.07
CA ILE A 28 -20.83 12.05 -22.06
C ILE A 28 -21.64 11.68 -20.81
N VAL A 29 -21.53 10.40 -20.43
CA VAL A 29 -22.20 9.88 -19.23
C VAL A 29 -21.51 10.41 -17.98
N PRO A 30 -22.22 10.89 -16.94
CA PRO A 30 -21.61 11.30 -15.69
C PRO A 30 -20.90 10.13 -15.01
N ILE A 31 -19.79 10.40 -14.32
CA ILE A 31 -19.02 9.37 -13.61
C ILE A 31 -19.79 8.88 -12.37
N PHE A 32 -20.51 9.78 -11.71
CA PHE A 32 -21.35 9.49 -10.56
C PHE A 32 -22.74 10.07 -10.78
N ASP A 33 -23.76 9.25 -10.61
CA ASP A 33 -25.16 9.67 -10.71
C ASP A 33 -25.69 10.21 -9.37
N ASN A 34 -25.28 9.58 -8.26
CA ASN A 34 -25.73 9.90 -6.91
C ASN A 34 -24.54 10.19 -5.99
N ASP A 35 -24.78 10.90 -4.90
CA ASP A 35 -23.80 11.16 -3.84
C ASP A 35 -22.45 11.70 -4.34
N ILE A 36 -22.51 12.55 -5.39
CA ILE A 36 -21.33 13.02 -6.13
C ILE A 36 -20.21 13.50 -5.23
N LEU A 37 -20.53 14.29 -4.18
CA LEU A 37 -19.52 14.85 -3.28
C LEU A 37 -18.79 13.76 -2.49
N ILE A 38 -19.52 12.78 -1.95
CA ILE A 38 -18.96 11.72 -1.12
C ILE A 38 -18.20 10.73 -1.97
N ASN A 39 -18.75 10.34 -3.12
CA ASN A 39 -18.09 9.43 -4.06
C ASN A 39 -16.80 10.06 -4.62
N SER A 40 -16.82 11.35 -4.98
CA SER A 40 -15.64 12.08 -5.43
C SER A 40 -14.57 12.19 -4.36
N PHE A 41 -14.95 12.42 -3.10
CA PHE A 41 -14.04 12.48 -1.97
C PHE A 41 -13.44 11.10 -1.66
N PHE A 42 -14.25 10.05 -1.66
CA PHE A 42 -13.80 8.66 -1.48
C PHE A 42 -12.76 8.27 -2.54
N GLU A 43 -13.06 8.50 -3.83
CA GLU A 43 -12.17 8.17 -4.94
C GLU A 43 -10.86 8.96 -4.86
N SER A 44 -10.94 10.25 -4.52
CA SER A 44 -9.77 11.12 -4.33
C SER A 44 -8.89 10.66 -3.18
N VAL A 45 -9.49 10.35 -2.01
CA VAL A 45 -8.73 9.84 -0.85
C VAL A 45 -8.14 8.48 -1.17
N SER A 46 -8.89 7.59 -1.80
CA SER A 46 -8.38 6.29 -2.27
C SER A 46 -7.18 6.46 -3.21
N GLY A 47 -7.22 7.44 -4.12
CA GLY A 47 -6.09 7.79 -4.98
C GLY A 47 -4.88 8.24 -4.18
N ILE A 48 -5.01 9.32 -3.39
CA ILE A 48 -3.87 9.95 -2.72
C ILE A 48 -3.29 9.08 -1.60
N THR A 49 -4.11 8.25 -0.93
CA THR A 49 -3.62 7.27 0.04
C THR A 49 -3.06 6.00 -0.62
N THR A 50 -3.06 5.94 -1.95
CA THR A 50 -2.65 4.79 -2.75
C THR A 50 -3.38 3.49 -2.37
N THR A 51 -4.66 3.61 -1.97
CA THR A 51 -5.49 2.46 -1.59
C THR A 51 -5.98 1.71 -2.82
N GLY A 52 -6.45 2.41 -3.86
CA GLY A 52 -6.93 1.77 -5.08
C GLY A 52 -8.38 1.25 -5.00
N ALA A 53 -9.11 1.51 -3.91
CA ALA A 53 -10.54 1.23 -3.81
C ALA A 53 -11.35 2.20 -4.69
N SER A 54 -12.36 1.71 -5.41
CA SER A 54 -13.17 2.51 -6.33
C SER A 54 -14.66 2.43 -6.00
N VAL A 55 -15.35 3.56 -6.20
CA VAL A 55 -16.81 3.68 -6.07
C VAL A 55 -17.50 3.92 -7.42
N PHE A 56 -16.82 3.72 -8.54
CA PHE A 56 -17.44 3.81 -9.85
C PHE A 56 -18.43 2.67 -10.04
N SER A 57 -19.72 2.98 -10.14
CA SER A 57 -20.76 2.00 -10.47
C SER A 57 -20.60 1.47 -11.90
N VAL A 58 -20.21 2.34 -12.81
CA VAL A 58 -19.80 2.00 -14.18
C VAL A 58 -18.38 2.52 -14.39
N PHE A 59 -17.48 1.66 -14.90
CA PHE A 59 -16.11 2.06 -15.14
C PHE A 59 -16.06 3.14 -16.25
N PRO A 60 -15.35 4.27 -16.04
CA PRO A 60 -15.28 5.35 -17.02
C PRO A 60 -14.69 4.88 -18.34
N ASN A 61 -15.36 5.20 -19.46
CA ASN A 61 -14.85 4.90 -20.80
C ASN A 61 -13.60 5.75 -21.09
N ILE A 62 -12.51 5.13 -21.55
CA ILE A 62 -11.25 5.79 -21.87
C ILE A 62 -11.46 6.92 -22.89
N ASP A 63 -12.29 6.71 -23.93
CA ASP A 63 -12.51 7.71 -24.97
C ASP A 63 -13.21 8.97 -24.46
N GLN A 64 -14.05 8.84 -23.43
CA GLN A 64 -14.82 9.94 -22.84
C GLN A 64 -14.16 10.56 -21.61
N HIS A 65 -13.45 9.75 -20.80
CA HIS A 65 -12.96 10.13 -19.47
C HIS A 65 -11.47 9.91 -19.28
N SER A 66 -10.66 9.96 -20.34
CA SER A 66 -9.21 9.75 -20.29
C SER A 66 -8.51 10.63 -19.25
N MET A 67 -8.93 11.89 -19.11
CA MET A 67 -8.35 12.81 -18.13
C MET A 67 -8.61 12.38 -16.68
N ILE A 68 -9.78 11.81 -16.39
CA ILE A 68 -10.12 11.32 -15.04
C ILE A 68 -9.34 10.04 -14.71
N ILE A 69 -9.21 9.13 -15.67
CA ILE A 69 -8.43 7.90 -15.51
C ILE A 69 -6.94 8.26 -15.28
N PHE A 70 -6.41 9.23 -16.03
CA PHE A 70 -5.07 9.77 -15.80
C PHE A 70 -4.94 10.42 -14.42
N TRP A 71 -5.91 11.25 -14.00
CA TRP A 71 -5.93 11.92 -12.70
C TRP A 71 -5.89 10.92 -11.55
N ARG A 72 -6.64 9.81 -11.63
CA ARG A 72 -6.61 8.72 -10.65
C ARG A 72 -5.19 8.19 -10.43
N SER A 73 -4.50 7.82 -11.49
CA SER A 73 -3.15 7.27 -11.42
C SER A 73 -2.12 8.33 -10.99
N LEU A 74 -2.30 9.58 -11.42
CA LEU A 74 -1.45 10.70 -11.00
C LEU A 74 -1.58 10.96 -9.50
N THR A 75 -2.80 10.93 -8.93
CA THR A 75 -3.01 11.09 -7.48
C THR A 75 -2.34 9.98 -6.69
N GLN A 76 -2.36 8.72 -7.18
CA GLN A 76 -1.61 7.62 -6.57
C GLN A 76 -0.10 7.86 -6.62
N TRP A 77 0.42 8.30 -7.76
CA TRP A 77 1.85 8.58 -7.91
C TRP A 77 2.31 9.69 -6.96
N LEU A 78 1.54 10.78 -6.85
CA LEU A 78 1.79 11.87 -5.89
C LEU A 78 1.67 11.39 -4.44
N GLY A 79 0.70 10.52 -4.13
CA GLY A 79 0.52 9.90 -2.83
C GLY A 79 1.72 9.03 -2.43
N GLY A 80 2.30 8.28 -3.38
CA GLY A 80 3.53 7.51 -3.20
C GLY A 80 4.73 8.40 -2.82
N ILE A 81 4.91 9.51 -3.52
CA ILE A 81 5.91 10.53 -3.16
C ILE A 81 5.66 11.07 -1.75
N GLY A 82 4.40 11.42 -1.46
CA GLY A 82 4.01 11.97 -0.17
C GLY A 82 4.41 11.06 1.00
N ILE A 83 4.24 9.74 0.88
CA ILE A 83 4.60 8.82 1.95
C ILE A 83 6.12 8.66 2.10
N ILE A 84 6.88 8.63 1.00
CA ILE A 84 8.34 8.57 1.05
C ILE A 84 8.91 9.76 1.84
N LEU A 85 8.40 10.97 1.57
CA LEU A 85 8.80 12.19 2.26
C LEU A 85 8.30 12.20 3.72
N LEU A 86 7.09 11.70 3.99
CA LEU A 86 6.52 11.63 5.32
C LEU A 86 7.32 10.69 6.23
N VAL A 87 7.70 9.51 5.73
CA VAL A 87 8.54 8.54 6.47
C VAL A 87 9.89 9.17 6.85
N LEU A 88 10.48 9.95 5.95
CA LEU A 88 11.75 10.63 6.21
C LEU A 88 11.64 11.70 7.30
N ILE A 89 10.51 12.39 7.42
CA ILE A 89 10.31 13.49 8.38
C ILE A 89 9.83 12.95 9.75
N ILE A 90 8.87 12.04 9.77
CA ILE A 90 8.19 11.62 11.01
C ILE A 90 8.95 10.48 11.72
N PHE A 91 9.57 9.57 10.97
CA PHE A 91 10.14 8.33 11.52
C PHE A 91 11.66 8.18 11.41
N PRO A 92 12.47 9.20 11.73
CA PRO A 92 13.91 9.05 11.66
C PRO A 92 14.44 7.94 12.59
N ARG A 93 13.74 7.62 13.70
CA ARG A 93 14.16 6.60 14.67
C ARG A 93 13.76 5.16 14.30
N ILE A 94 12.70 4.96 13.50
CA ILE A 94 12.20 3.63 13.12
C ILE A 94 12.77 3.16 11.79
N SER A 95 13.11 4.08 10.91
CA SER A 95 13.61 3.83 9.56
C SER A 95 15.14 3.61 9.59
N VAL A 96 15.58 2.47 10.12
CA VAL A 96 17.00 2.12 10.28
C VAL A 96 17.79 2.21 8.97
N GLY A 97 17.17 1.88 7.82
CA GLY A 97 17.83 1.98 6.50
C GLY A 97 17.97 3.42 6.01
N ILE A 98 16.94 4.25 6.11
CA ILE A 98 16.94 5.64 5.66
C ILE A 98 17.84 6.50 6.55
N MET A 99 17.87 6.22 7.85
CA MET A 99 18.75 6.91 8.79
C MET A 99 20.22 6.56 8.57
N GLN A 100 20.53 5.36 8.07
CA GLN A 100 21.89 5.00 7.68
C GLN A 100 22.39 5.82 6.48
N ILE A 101 21.55 6.12 5.50
CA ILE A 101 21.90 7.01 4.37
C ILE A 101 22.26 8.41 4.90
N ALA A 102 21.46 8.95 5.83
CA ALA A 102 21.73 10.24 6.44
C ALA A 102 22.99 10.23 7.32
N SER A 103 23.30 9.12 8.01
CA SER A 103 24.50 8.99 8.86
C SER A 103 25.77 8.68 8.06
N ASP A 104 25.69 8.02 6.92
CA ASP A 104 26.85 7.68 6.10
C ASP A 104 27.48 8.88 5.39
N GLN A 105 26.72 9.97 5.26
CA GLN A 105 27.24 11.27 4.83
C GLN A 105 27.93 12.03 5.96
N GLU A 106 27.98 11.47 7.21
CA GLU A 106 28.68 12.04 8.33
C GLU A 106 30.17 11.67 8.30
N GLY A 107 31.00 12.61 7.85
CA GLY A 107 32.39 12.70 8.30
C GLY A 107 32.44 12.91 9.83
N THR A 108 33.29 12.16 10.53
CA THR A 108 33.52 12.17 11.95
C THR A 108 33.68 13.59 12.51
N GLY A 109 32.65 14.12 13.21
CA GLY A 109 32.75 15.39 13.94
C GLY A 109 31.49 15.68 14.79
N PRO A 110 31.64 16.28 15.99
CA PRO A 110 30.51 16.56 16.87
C PRO A 110 29.80 17.85 16.47
N GLN A 111 28.77 17.77 15.61
CA GLN A 111 27.93 18.92 15.31
C GLN A 111 26.43 18.52 15.28
N LYS A 112 25.76 18.90 16.38
CA LYS A 112 24.30 18.76 16.57
C LYS A 112 23.42 19.70 15.73
N GLU A 113 23.96 20.58 14.87
CA GLU A 113 23.19 21.74 14.36
C GLU A 113 22.80 21.75 12.87
N ARG A 114 23.00 20.65 12.08
CA ARG A 114 22.67 20.69 10.64
C ARG A 114 21.84 19.49 10.17
N MET A 115 20.67 19.29 10.74
CA MET A 115 19.75 18.25 10.25
C MET A 115 19.03 18.64 8.93
N THR A 116 18.75 19.89 8.70
CA THR A 116 17.92 20.36 7.58
C THR A 116 18.50 20.20 6.17
N PRO A 117 19.78 20.52 5.88
CA PRO A 117 20.33 20.34 4.54
C PRO A 117 20.46 18.85 4.14
N ARG A 118 20.74 17.97 5.09
CA ARG A 118 20.92 16.53 4.87
C ARG A 118 19.60 15.81 4.60
N LEU A 119 18.53 16.16 5.33
CA LEU A 119 17.20 15.63 5.07
C LEU A 119 16.70 15.98 3.66
N TYR A 120 16.95 17.23 3.21
CA TYR A 120 16.61 17.66 1.86
C TYR A 120 17.36 16.86 0.79
N GLN A 121 18.69 16.67 0.94
CA GLN A 121 19.48 15.89 0.00
C GLN A 121 19.03 14.43 -0.06
N THR A 122 18.77 13.80 1.10
CA THR A 122 18.23 12.44 1.16
C THR A 122 16.87 12.37 0.46
N GLY A 123 16.01 13.34 0.70
CA GLY A 123 14.71 13.44 0.02
C GLY A 123 14.83 13.50 -1.49
N LEU A 124 15.74 14.34 -2.01
CA LEU A 124 16.00 14.44 -3.45
C LEU A 124 16.52 13.12 -4.05
N ILE A 125 17.42 12.43 -3.36
CA ILE A 125 17.93 11.13 -3.82
C ILE A 125 16.78 10.12 -3.92
N LEU A 126 15.94 10.01 -2.89
CA LEU A 126 14.80 9.10 -2.89
C LEU A 126 13.79 9.44 -3.99
N LEU A 127 13.51 10.73 -4.22
CA LEU A 127 12.65 11.19 -5.33
C LEU A 127 13.25 10.85 -6.69
N THR A 128 14.56 11.02 -6.86
CA THR A 128 15.25 10.67 -8.11
C THR A 128 15.16 9.17 -8.39
N ILE A 129 15.32 8.33 -7.36
CA ILE A 129 15.16 6.87 -7.47
C ILE A 129 13.72 6.52 -7.84
N TYR A 130 12.73 7.13 -7.18
CA TYR A 130 11.30 6.92 -7.44
C TYR A 130 10.96 7.26 -8.89
N PHE A 131 11.39 8.42 -9.36
CA PHE A 131 11.20 8.85 -10.74
C PHE A 131 11.91 7.91 -11.74
N GLY A 132 13.14 7.50 -11.42
CA GLY A 132 13.91 6.58 -12.26
C GLY A 132 13.25 5.22 -12.43
N ILE A 133 12.71 4.65 -11.33
CA ILE A 133 11.95 3.38 -11.35
C ILE A 133 10.67 3.55 -12.17
N THR A 134 9.96 4.68 -12.02
CA THR A 134 8.75 4.98 -12.79
C THR A 134 9.05 5.06 -14.29
N LEU A 135 10.11 5.78 -14.67
CA LEU A 135 10.53 5.92 -16.07
C LEU A 135 10.94 4.57 -16.65
N LEU A 136 11.71 3.77 -15.91
CA LEU A 136 12.13 2.45 -16.35
C LEU A 136 10.92 1.54 -16.62
N LEU A 137 9.95 1.53 -15.70
CA LEU A 137 8.72 0.74 -15.88
C LEU A 137 7.92 1.22 -17.09
N TYR A 138 7.76 2.53 -17.25
CA TYR A 138 7.10 3.11 -18.44
C TYR A 138 7.74 2.62 -19.73
N LEU A 139 9.07 2.68 -19.83
CA LEU A 139 9.79 2.25 -21.04
C LEU A 139 9.62 0.74 -21.29
N LEU A 140 9.67 -0.08 -20.25
CA LEU A 140 9.47 -1.53 -20.39
C LEU A 140 8.03 -1.89 -20.81
N LEU A 141 7.02 -1.22 -20.26
CA LEU A 141 5.63 -1.44 -20.65
C LEU A 141 5.37 -0.97 -22.09
N PHE A 142 5.96 0.15 -22.50
CA PHE A 142 5.81 0.70 -23.85
C PHE A 142 6.53 -0.13 -24.90
N PHE A 143 7.83 -0.46 -24.69
CA PHE A 143 8.65 -1.13 -25.72
C PHE A 143 8.58 -2.66 -25.69
N ILE A 144 8.38 -3.27 -24.52
CA ILE A 144 8.37 -4.74 -24.37
C ILE A 144 6.95 -5.25 -24.17
N GLY A 145 6.15 -4.50 -23.42
CA GLY A 145 4.73 -4.81 -23.15
C GLY A 145 3.82 -4.51 -24.33
N ASP A 146 4.27 -3.76 -25.32
CA ASP A 146 3.50 -3.31 -26.49
C ASP A 146 2.23 -2.52 -26.11
N LEU A 147 2.24 -1.83 -24.94
CA LEU A 147 1.13 -1.00 -24.50
C LEU A 147 1.16 0.39 -25.15
N SER A 148 -0.01 1.03 -25.22
CA SER A 148 -0.10 2.44 -25.60
C SER A 148 0.71 3.31 -24.61
N SER A 149 1.20 4.48 -25.07
CA SER A 149 1.88 5.44 -24.19
C SER A 149 1.00 5.83 -23.01
N TYR A 150 -0.30 5.99 -23.23
CA TYR A 150 -1.29 6.31 -22.20
C TYR A 150 -1.39 5.23 -21.13
N ASP A 151 -1.59 3.96 -21.52
CA ASP A 151 -1.69 2.84 -20.59
C ASP A 151 -0.36 2.60 -19.85
N SER A 152 0.76 2.76 -20.54
CA SER A 152 2.09 2.62 -19.95
C SER A 152 2.33 3.64 -18.83
N ILE A 153 1.90 4.91 -18.99
CA ILE A 153 2.01 5.93 -17.94
C ILE A 153 1.10 5.58 -16.76
N ILE A 154 -0.16 5.25 -17.00
CA ILE A 154 -1.14 4.94 -15.97
C ILE A 154 -0.65 3.78 -15.10
N HIS A 155 -0.29 2.65 -15.73
CA HIS A 155 0.16 1.47 -15.00
C HIS A 155 1.51 1.70 -14.31
N SER A 156 2.42 2.51 -14.88
CA SER A 156 3.67 2.86 -14.22
C SER A 156 3.46 3.68 -12.94
N PHE A 157 2.57 4.67 -13.00
CA PHE A 157 2.24 5.50 -11.84
C PHE A 157 1.61 4.67 -10.72
N SER A 158 0.64 3.84 -11.06
CA SER A 158 -0.09 3.02 -10.09
C SER A 158 0.74 1.87 -9.52
N THR A 159 1.66 1.27 -10.31
CA THR A 159 2.53 0.18 -9.85
C THR A 159 3.59 0.68 -8.89
N VAL A 160 4.33 1.74 -9.25
CA VAL A 160 5.45 2.23 -8.43
C VAL A 160 4.96 2.88 -7.14
N SER A 161 3.77 3.46 -7.15
CA SER A 161 3.10 3.97 -5.94
C SER A 161 2.46 2.88 -5.08
N SER A 162 2.40 1.63 -5.55
CA SER A 162 1.65 0.52 -4.94
C SER A 162 0.17 0.86 -4.76
N GLY A 163 -0.45 1.51 -5.76
CA GLY A 163 -1.83 2.02 -5.65
C GLY A 163 -2.89 1.21 -6.39
N GLY A 164 -2.53 0.52 -7.49
CA GLY A 164 -3.37 -0.46 -8.16
C GLY A 164 -4.50 0.05 -9.04
N PHE A 165 -4.63 1.35 -9.29
CA PHE A 165 -5.57 1.84 -10.28
C PHE A 165 -5.14 1.45 -11.70
N SER A 166 -6.09 0.96 -12.48
CA SER A 166 -5.91 0.58 -13.88
C SER A 166 -6.76 1.48 -14.80
N SER A 167 -6.40 1.53 -16.07
CA SER A 167 -7.24 2.08 -17.15
C SER A 167 -8.35 1.13 -17.60
N TYR A 168 -8.38 -0.09 -17.06
CA TYR A 168 -9.33 -1.14 -17.44
C TYR A 168 -10.17 -1.62 -16.26
N PRO A 169 -11.43 -2.01 -16.47
CA PRO A 169 -12.34 -2.43 -15.40
C PRO A 169 -11.91 -3.71 -14.68
N LEU A 170 -11.32 -4.68 -15.38
CA LEU A 170 -10.81 -5.92 -14.81
C LEU A 170 -9.30 -5.87 -14.51
N SER A 171 -8.75 -4.67 -14.28
CA SER A 171 -7.34 -4.48 -13.97
C SER A 171 -6.41 -5.08 -15.05
N ILE A 172 -5.33 -5.76 -14.67
CA ILE A 172 -4.34 -6.34 -15.58
C ILE A 172 -4.90 -7.55 -16.38
N GLU A 173 -5.92 -8.22 -15.84
CA GLU A 173 -6.62 -9.31 -16.53
C GLU A 173 -7.14 -8.87 -17.90
N SER A 174 -7.70 -7.64 -18.04
CA SER A 174 -8.20 -7.09 -19.30
C SER A 174 -7.16 -7.01 -20.40
N LEU A 175 -5.88 -6.90 -20.06
CA LEU A 175 -4.80 -6.77 -21.04
C LEU A 175 -4.44 -8.11 -21.71
N ALA A 176 -4.75 -9.24 -21.07
CA ALA A 176 -4.47 -10.60 -21.56
C ALA A 176 -3.03 -10.78 -22.12
N ASN A 177 -2.05 -10.03 -21.58
CA ASN A 177 -0.67 -9.97 -22.06
C ASN A 177 0.30 -10.45 -20.99
N LEU A 178 0.87 -11.64 -21.18
CA LEU A 178 1.81 -12.24 -20.23
C LEU A 178 3.06 -11.39 -19.98
N LYS A 179 3.57 -10.69 -21.01
CA LYS A 179 4.75 -9.82 -20.86
C LYS A 179 4.45 -8.68 -19.89
N VAL A 180 3.29 -8.02 -20.05
CA VAL A 180 2.84 -6.94 -19.19
C VAL A 180 2.64 -7.43 -17.75
N GLU A 181 1.99 -8.57 -17.58
CA GLU A 181 1.75 -9.19 -16.28
C GLU A 181 3.07 -9.46 -15.54
N MET A 182 4.07 -10.04 -16.22
CA MET A 182 5.38 -10.32 -15.61
C MET A 182 6.17 -9.06 -15.29
N ILE A 183 6.13 -8.04 -16.17
CA ILE A 183 6.79 -6.74 -15.90
C ILE A 183 6.16 -6.10 -14.66
N ILE A 184 4.84 -6.00 -14.61
CA ILE A 184 4.11 -5.41 -13.48
C ILE A 184 4.38 -6.19 -12.19
N LEU A 185 4.37 -7.54 -12.22
CA LEU A 185 4.69 -8.38 -11.06
C LEU A 185 6.07 -8.03 -10.48
N ILE A 186 7.09 -7.94 -11.34
CA ILE A 186 8.46 -7.62 -10.91
C ILE A 186 8.50 -6.22 -10.28
N PHE A 187 7.82 -5.23 -10.88
CA PHE A 187 7.84 -3.86 -10.37
C PHE A 187 6.97 -3.67 -9.14
N MET A 188 5.87 -4.41 -8.96
CA MET A 188 5.16 -4.48 -7.68
C MET A 188 6.08 -4.99 -6.56
N PHE A 189 6.83 -6.06 -6.84
CA PHE A 189 7.81 -6.58 -5.87
C PHE A 189 8.89 -5.55 -5.54
N ILE A 190 9.43 -4.85 -6.55
CA ILE A 190 10.41 -3.76 -6.41
C ILE A 190 9.85 -2.61 -5.56
N SER A 191 8.60 -2.19 -5.78
CA SER A 191 7.97 -1.09 -5.03
C SER A 191 7.79 -1.39 -3.54
N GLY A 192 7.73 -2.68 -3.17
CA GLY A 192 7.69 -3.14 -1.78
C GLY A 192 9.04 -3.14 -1.06
N ILE A 193 10.14 -2.94 -1.78
CA ILE A 193 11.48 -2.84 -1.20
C ILE A 193 11.73 -1.42 -0.68
N SER A 194 12.44 -1.29 0.45
CA SER A 194 12.87 0.01 0.96
C SER A 194 13.72 0.79 -0.06
N PHE A 195 13.40 2.06 -0.29
CA PHE A 195 14.17 2.92 -1.22
C PHE A 195 15.64 3.07 -0.81
N ALA A 196 15.97 2.86 0.47
CA ALA A 196 17.34 2.82 0.95
C ALA A 196 18.18 1.69 0.30
N ILE A 197 17.58 0.57 -0.03
CA ILE A 197 18.25 -0.55 -0.71
C ILE A 197 18.71 -0.14 -2.13
N PHE A 198 17.87 0.60 -2.85
CA PHE A 198 18.24 1.12 -4.19
C PHE A 198 19.38 2.13 -4.11
N TYR A 199 19.42 2.97 -3.06
CA TYR A 199 20.57 3.83 -2.83
C TYR A 199 21.85 3.02 -2.61
N TYR A 200 21.82 1.95 -1.80
CA TYR A 200 22.98 1.07 -1.61
C TYR A 200 23.37 0.32 -2.88
N LEU A 201 22.41 -0.01 -3.73
CA LEU A 201 22.65 -0.63 -5.03
C LEU A 201 23.39 0.34 -5.97
N ILE A 202 22.94 1.61 -6.06
CA ILE A 202 23.55 2.65 -6.89
C ILE A 202 24.98 3.00 -6.40
N THR A 203 25.19 3.01 -5.08
CA THR A 203 26.51 3.27 -4.49
C THR A 203 27.40 2.02 -4.39
N ALA A 204 26.98 0.90 -4.99
CA ALA A 204 27.69 -0.39 -4.99
C ALA A 204 28.04 -0.93 -3.58
N ASN A 205 27.27 -0.56 -2.57
CA ASN A 205 27.46 -1.04 -1.21
C ASN A 205 26.66 -2.32 -0.93
N PHE A 206 27.03 -3.41 -1.62
CA PHE A 206 26.32 -4.69 -1.56
C PHE A 206 26.33 -5.31 -0.15
N GLN A 207 27.38 -5.08 0.64
CA GLN A 207 27.44 -5.63 1.99
C GLN A 207 26.25 -5.19 2.83
N ARG A 208 25.86 -3.91 2.76
CA ARG A 208 24.70 -3.38 3.50
C ARG A 208 23.36 -3.94 3.03
N ILE A 209 23.25 -4.27 1.75
CA ILE A 209 22.05 -4.94 1.22
C ILE A 209 21.92 -6.33 1.86
N PHE A 210 23.01 -7.11 1.84
CA PHE A 210 23.01 -8.47 2.39
C PHE A 210 22.97 -8.53 3.92
N GLU A 211 23.37 -7.49 4.64
CA GLU A 211 23.24 -7.41 6.09
C GLU A 211 21.85 -6.92 6.56
N ASN A 212 21.02 -6.36 5.65
CA ASN A 212 19.73 -5.80 6.00
C ASN A 212 18.72 -6.90 6.35
N THR A 213 18.34 -6.98 7.63
CA THR A 213 17.40 -7.98 8.16
C THR A 213 16.00 -7.83 7.54
N GLU A 214 15.54 -6.60 7.35
CA GLU A 214 14.21 -6.31 6.79
C GLU A 214 14.11 -6.79 5.34
N PHE A 215 15.12 -6.49 4.52
CA PHE A 215 15.20 -6.94 3.13
C PHE A 215 15.18 -8.47 3.03
N LYS A 216 16.00 -9.16 3.84
CA LYS A 216 16.01 -10.64 3.88
C LYS A 216 14.64 -11.21 4.25
N THR A 217 14.01 -10.66 5.28
CA THR A 217 12.70 -11.13 5.74
C THR A 217 11.64 -10.90 4.67
N TYR A 218 11.66 -9.73 3.99
CA TYR A 218 10.78 -9.43 2.88
C TYR A 218 10.93 -10.43 1.72
N MET A 219 12.18 -10.76 1.32
CA MET A 219 12.47 -11.75 0.28
C MET A 219 11.93 -13.13 0.65
N ILE A 220 12.24 -13.60 1.87
CA ILE A 220 11.84 -14.92 2.35
C ILE A 220 10.31 -15.03 2.45
N LEU A 221 9.67 -14.03 3.02
CA LEU A 221 8.21 -14.03 3.22
C LEU A 221 7.47 -14.05 1.88
N ASN A 222 7.87 -13.21 0.90
CA ASN A 222 7.27 -13.22 -0.42
C ASN A 222 7.52 -14.55 -1.17
N LEU A 223 8.71 -15.13 -1.06
CA LEU A 223 8.99 -16.43 -1.64
C LEU A 223 8.09 -17.54 -1.04
N LEU A 224 7.96 -17.55 0.29
CA LEU A 224 7.06 -18.50 0.97
C LEU A 224 5.60 -18.28 0.57
N LEU A 225 5.17 -17.04 0.41
CA LEU A 225 3.82 -16.70 -0.02
C LEU A 225 3.54 -17.19 -1.46
N ILE A 226 4.47 -16.94 -2.39
CA ILE A 226 4.37 -17.39 -3.79
C ILE A 226 4.28 -18.91 -3.85
N VAL A 227 5.22 -19.60 -3.21
CA VAL A 227 5.29 -21.08 -3.23
C VAL A 227 4.06 -21.67 -2.53
N GLY A 228 3.68 -21.13 -1.37
CA GLY A 228 2.51 -21.58 -0.62
C GLY A 228 1.22 -21.41 -1.41
N LEU A 229 1.01 -20.26 -2.03
CA LEU A 229 -0.19 -19.99 -2.83
C LEU A 229 -0.23 -20.84 -4.12
N ALA A 230 0.89 -20.98 -4.81
CA ALA A 230 0.99 -21.84 -5.99
C ALA A 230 0.68 -23.31 -5.64
N PHE A 231 1.18 -23.80 -4.50
CA PHE A 231 0.89 -25.15 -4.00
C PHE A 231 -0.60 -25.32 -3.66
N LEU A 232 -1.21 -24.36 -2.97
CA LEU A 232 -2.64 -24.41 -2.63
C LEU A 232 -3.51 -24.38 -3.89
N LEU A 233 -3.19 -23.50 -4.86
CA LEU A 233 -3.92 -23.42 -6.12
C LEU A 233 -3.81 -24.70 -6.95
N ASN A 234 -2.63 -25.27 -7.04
CA ASN A 234 -2.43 -26.52 -7.79
C ASN A 234 -3.21 -27.70 -7.19
N ASN A 235 -3.32 -27.77 -5.86
CA ASN A 235 -3.97 -28.90 -5.19
C ASN A 235 -5.49 -28.73 -5.00
N TYR A 236 -5.98 -27.50 -4.89
CA TYR A 236 -7.37 -27.25 -4.47
C TYR A 236 -8.20 -26.45 -5.47
N TYR A 237 -7.59 -25.84 -6.50
CA TYR A 237 -8.33 -25.09 -7.51
C TYR A 237 -8.31 -25.75 -8.90
N ASN A 238 -7.44 -26.76 -9.14
CA ASN A 238 -7.36 -27.54 -10.39
C ASN A 238 -7.15 -26.68 -11.65
N TYR A 239 -6.18 -25.76 -11.62
CA TYR A 239 -5.69 -25.17 -12.86
C TYR A 239 -5.19 -26.25 -13.83
N SER A 240 -5.25 -25.98 -15.13
CA SER A 240 -4.84 -26.93 -16.17
C SER A 240 -3.35 -27.30 -16.10
N SER A 241 -2.53 -26.45 -15.46
CA SER A 241 -1.08 -26.71 -15.31
C SER A 241 -0.49 -26.07 -14.04
N LEU A 242 0.61 -26.67 -13.55
CA LEU A 242 1.39 -26.09 -12.45
C LEU A 242 1.92 -24.67 -12.80
N SER A 243 2.22 -24.43 -14.07
CA SER A 243 2.68 -23.12 -14.54
C SER A 243 1.61 -22.02 -14.40
N GLU A 244 0.34 -22.35 -14.61
CA GLU A 244 -0.78 -21.41 -14.39
C GLU A 244 -0.99 -21.16 -12.90
N SER A 245 -0.98 -22.20 -12.08
CA SER A 245 -1.06 -22.05 -10.61
C SER A 245 0.06 -21.15 -10.07
N PHE A 246 1.27 -21.31 -10.59
CA PHE A 246 2.41 -20.46 -10.22
C PHE A 246 2.23 -19.01 -10.74
N ARG A 247 1.80 -18.83 -11.99
CA ARG A 247 1.61 -17.51 -12.60
C ARG A 247 0.60 -16.67 -11.82
N TYR A 248 -0.62 -17.16 -11.67
CA TYR A 248 -1.68 -16.43 -10.97
C TYR A 248 -1.41 -16.35 -9.47
N GLY A 249 -0.85 -17.41 -8.88
CA GLY A 249 -0.43 -17.43 -7.49
C GLY A 249 0.65 -16.38 -7.19
N ALA A 250 1.71 -16.32 -7.98
CA ALA A 250 2.79 -15.36 -7.80
C ALA A 250 2.31 -13.92 -7.98
N PHE A 251 1.51 -13.65 -9.02
CA PHE A 251 0.97 -12.33 -9.26
C PHE A 251 0.13 -11.84 -8.07
N GLN A 252 -0.82 -12.66 -7.62
CA GLN A 252 -1.72 -12.28 -6.54
C GLN A 252 -1.00 -12.23 -5.18
N ALA A 253 -0.04 -13.12 -4.94
CA ALA A 253 0.81 -13.09 -3.75
C ALA A 253 1.54 -11.75 -3.60
N ILE A 254 2.22 -11.31 -4.68
CA ILE A 254 2.96 -10.04 -4.67
C ILE A 254 2.00 -8.86 -4.62
N SER A 255 0.91 -8.87 -5.37
CA SER A 255 -0.09 -7.80 -5.35
C SER A 255 -0.64 -7.54 -3.95
N ILE A 256 -0.98 -8.59 -3.19
CA ILE A 256 -1.50 -8.47 -1.83
C ILE A 256 -0.40 -8.07 -0.85
N SER A 257 0.77 -8.71 -0.89
CA SER A 257 1.86 -8.43 0.07
C SER A 257 2.46 -7.03 -0.07
N THR A 258 2.39 -6.45 -1.27
CA THR A 258 2.83 -5.07 -1.52
C THR A 258 1.71 -4.05 -1.36
N GLY A 259 0.46 -4.50 -1.18
CA GLY A 259 -0.70 -3.62 -1.11
C GLY A 259 -1.01 -2.93 -2.44
N THR A 260 -0.48 -3.40 -3.57
CA THR A 260 -0.73 -2.78 -4.87
C THR A 260 -2.18 -2.98 -5.33
N GLY A 261 -2.75 -4.19 -5.14
CA GLY A 261 -4.14 -4.46 -5.46
C GLY A 261 -4.45 -4.73 -6.93
N PHE A 262 -3.47 -4.82 -7.82
CA PHE A 262 -3.71 -5.30 -9.18
C PHE A 262 -4.10 -6.76 -9.20
N THR A 263 -4.88 -7.16 -10.21
CA THR A 263 -5.35 -8.52 -10.38
C THR A 263 -5.15 -9.00 -11.80
N SER A 264 -4.66 -10.22 -11.93
CA SER A 264 -4.54 -10.93 -13.22
C SER A 264 -5.56 -12.06 -13.36
N TYR A 265 -6.32 -12.31 -12.30
CA TYR A 265 -7.37 -13.31 -12.22
C TYR A 265 -8.35 -12.97 -11.10
N ASN A 266 -9.64 -13.34 -11.25
CA ASN A 266 -10.62 -13.17 -10.20
C ASN A 266 -10.40 -14.16 -9.05
N PHE A 267 -9.64 -13.79 -8.05
CA PHE A 267 -9.35 -14.65 -6.89
C PHE A 267 -10.59 -14.91 -6.01
N ASN A 268 -11.72 -14.26 -6.30
CA ASN A 268 -12.98 -14.58 -5.62
C ASN A 268 -13.52 -15.97 -5.97
N ASP A 269 -13.12 -16.52 -7.11
CA ASP A 269 -13.47 -17.86 -7.55
C ASP A 269 -12.67 -18.95 -6.81
N TRP A 270 -11.62 -18.56 -6.08
CA TRP A 270 -10.80 -19.50 -5.32
C TRP A 270 -11.51 -20.02 -4.07
N PRO A 271 -11.21 -21.23 -3.62
CA PRO A 271 -11.78 -21.81 -2.40
C PRO A 271 -11.57 -20.94 -1.16
N SER A 272 -12.52 -21.01 -0.22
CA SER A 272 -12.53 -20.14 0.98
C SER A 272 -11.26 -20.22 1.83
N HIS A 273 -10.62 -21.40 1.93
CA HIS A 273 -9.37 -21.55 2.67
C HIS A 273 -8.19 -20.82 2.02
N ILE A 274 -8.17 -20.66 0.69
CA ILE A 274 -7.17 -19.88 -0.03
C ILE A 274 -7.44 -18.38 0.21
N LYS A 275 -8.70 -17.94 0.20
CA LYS A 275 -9.07 -16.56 0.55
C LYS A 275 -8.67 -16.21 1.98
N LEU A 276 -8.89 -17.11 2.94
CA LEU A 276 -8.46 -16.92 4.33
C LEU A 276 -6.94 -16.83 4.46
N PHE A 277 -6.20 -17.64 3.69
CA PHE A 277 -4.74 -17.53 3.62
C PHE A 277 -4.30 -16.15 3.13
N LEU A 278 -4.94 -15.63 2.07
CA LEU A 278 -4.64 -14.30 1.53
C LEU A 278 -4.99 -13.17 2.49
N ILE A 279 -6.11 -13.25 3.24
CA ILE A 279 -6.50 -12.24 4.23
C ILE A 279 -5.42 -12.05 5.31
N PHE A 280 -4.80 -13.14 5.74
CA PHE A 280 -3.72 -13.06 6.72
C PHE A 280 -2.55 -12.19 6.23
N PHE A 281 -2.22 -12.28 4.93
CA PHE A 281 -1.15 -11.48 4.33
C PHE A 281 -1.59 -10.06 3.92
N LEU A 282 -2.89 -9.79 3.83
CA LEU A 282 -3.42 -8.47 3.50
C LEU A 282 -3.00 -7.40 4.52
N ILE A 283 -2.83 -7.79 5.79
CA ILE A 283 -2.41 -6.89 6.87
C ILE A 283 -0.91 -6.57 6.79
N ILE A 284 -0.11 -7.51 6.26
CA ILE A 284 1.35 -7.39 6.22
C ILE A 284 1.74 -6.57 4.99
N GLY A 285 2.33 -5.41 5.24
CA GLY A 285 2.84 -4.53 4.18
C GLY A 285 4.31 -4.82 3.83
N GLY A 286 4.84 -4.08 2.84
CA GLY A 286 6.24 -4.16 2.45
C GLY A 286 7.21 -3.54 3.46
N SER A 287 8.45 -3.31 3.01
CA SER A 287 9.51 -2.77 3.84
C SER A 287 9.24 -1.32 4.28
N SER A 288 9.79 -0.93 5.42
CA SER A 288 9.80 0.46 5.87
C SER A 288 10.56 1.33 4.86
N GLY A 289 9.98 2.49 4.51
CA GLY A 289 10.53 3.36 3.46
C GLY A 289 10.29 2.85 2.04
N SER A 290 9.28 1.99 1.82
CA SER A 290 8.66 1.68 0.53
C SER A 290 7.33 2.44 0.38
N THR A 291 6.74 2.40 -0.80
CA THR A 291 5.43 3.03 -1.07
C THR A 291 4.24 2.24 -0.55
N THR A 292 4.42 0.99 -0.12
CA THR A 292 3.37 0.06 0.32
C THR A 292 2.57 0.55 1.53
N GLY A 293 1.34 0.09 1.66
CA GLY A 293 0.49 0.26 2.85
C GLY A 293 0.73 -0.81 3.93
N GLY A 294 -0.25 -1.02 4.80
CA GLY A 294 -0.27 -2.07 5.81
C GLY A 294 0.75 -1.94 6.95
N VAL A 295 0.82 -2.98 7.78
CA VAL A 295 1.81 -3.06 8.87
C VAL A 295 3.19 -3.35 8.28
N LYS A 296 4.10 -2.39 8.40
CA LYS A 296 5.45 -2.49 7.83
C LYS A 296 6.24 -3.69 8.35
N MET A 297 7.02 -4.32 7.46
CA MET A 297 7.81 -5.52 7.74
C MET A 297 8.70 -5.38 8.98
N ILE A 298 9.31 -4.21 9.18
CA ILE A 298 10.17 -3.95 10.34
C ILE A 298 9.42 -4.12 11.68
N ARG A 299 8.14 -3.73 11.74
CA ARG A 299 7.32 -3.88 12.94
C ARG A 299 7.03 -5.35 13.23
N LEU A 300 6.72 -6.13 12.20
CA LEU A 300 6.54 -7.58 12.35
C LEU A 300 7.82 -8.24 12.89
N ILE A 301 8.99 -7.88 12.38
CA ILE A 301 10.28 -8.38 12.85
C ILE A 301 10.49 -8.05 14.32
N ILE A 302 10.23 -6.79 14.74
CA ILE A 302 10.36 -6.36 16.13
C ILE A 302 9.46 -7.20 17.04
N VAL A 303 8.20 -7.38 16.66
CA VAL A 303 7.22 -8.14 17.44
C VAL A 303 7.62 -9.61 17.58
N MET A 304 8.01 -10.26 16.49
CA MET A 304 8.46 -11.66 16.54
C MET A 304 9.71 -11.82 17.41
N LYS A 305 10.65 -10.90 17.33
CA LYS A 305 11.82 -10.91 18.20
C LYS A 305 11.48 -10.64 19.67
N ARG A 306 10.52 -9.75 19.94
CA ARG A 306 10.02 -9.48 21.30
C ARG A 306 9.33 -10.72 21.88
N ILE A 307 8.45 -11.35 21.13
CA ILE A 307 7.81 -12.60 21.56
C ILE A 307 8.85 -13.67 21.88
N TYR A 308 9.82 -13.86 20.99
CA TYR A 308 10.92 -14.81 21.20
C TYR A 308 11.76 -14.47 22.46
N GLN A 309 12.03 -13.21 22.70
CA GLN A 309 12.71 -12.72 23.90
C GLN A 309 11.92 -13.06 25.17
N GLU A 310 10.60 -12.77 25.21
CA GLU A 310 9.76 -13.06 26.37
C GLU A 310 9.66 -14.54 26.67
N VAL A 311 9.55 -15.38 25.65
CA VAL A 311 9.58 -16.85 25.81
C VAL A 311 10.93 -17.31 26.39
N ARG A 312 12.05 -16.82 25.86
CA ARG A 312 13.38 -17.16 26.38
C ARG A 312 13.61 -16.65 27.80
N ARG A 313 13.14 -15.48 28.16
CA ARG A 313 13.22 -14.92 29.51
C ARG A 313 12.55 -15.80 30.56
N ARG A 314 11.43 -16.46 30.18
CA ARG A 314 10.76 -17.40 31.07
C ARG A 314 11.56 -18.69 31.32
N VAL A 315 12.34 -19.11 30.32
CA VAL A 315 13.20 -20.30 30.42
C VAL A 315 14.52 -19.97 31.16
N SER A 316 15.06 -18.76 30.95
CA SER A 316 16.37 -18.35 31.49
C SER A 316 16.27 -16.92 32.02
N PRO A 317 15.69 -16.69 33.23
CA PRO A 317 15.37 -15.37 33.75
C PRO A 317 16.60 -14.49 34.06
N ASN A 318 17.74 -15.07 34.27
CA ASN A 318 18.99 -14.35 34.61
C ASN A 318 19.75 -13.79 33.38
N ILE A 319 19.28 -14.09 32.16
CA ILE A 319 19.90 -13.60 30.93
C ILE A 319 19.18 -12.33 30.44
N ILE A 320 19.95 -11.28 30.20
CA ILE A 320 19.44 -10.05 29.60
C ILE A 320 19.39 -10.24 28.09
N TYR A 321 18.18 -10.34 27.55
CA TYR A 321 17.95 -10.39 26.13
C TYR A 321 17.59 -8.99 25.60
N THR A 322 18.22 -8.55 24.50
CA THR A 322 17.89 -7.31 23.82
C THR A 322 17.41 -7.58 22.40
N VAL A 323 16.43 -6.82 21.92
CA VAL A 323 15.99 -6.87 20.52
C VAL A 323 17.07 -6.21 19.67
N LYS A 324 17.59 -6.95 18.67
CA LYS A 324 18.62 -6.45 17.74
C LYS A 324 18.11 -6.51 16.31
N ILE A 325 18.35 -5.43 15.53
CA ILE A 325 18.11 -5.36 14.09
C ILE A 325 19.38 -4.84 13.43
N ASN A 326 19.84 -5.49 12.37
CA ASN A 326 21.09 -5.16 11.68
C ASN A 326 22.27 -5.03 12.67
N ASN A 327 22.37 -5.95 13.64
CA ASN A 327 23.37 -5.97 14.73
C ASN A 327 23.32 -4.79 15.70
N LYS A 328 22.34 -3.89 15.60
CA LYS A 328 22.13 -2.78 16.53
C LYS A 328 21.02 -3.11 17.53
N VAL A 329 21.23 -2.77 18.80
CA VAL A 329 20.21 -2.90 19.84
C VAL A 329 19.15 -1.83 19.60
N ILE A 330 17.89 -2.24 19.68
CA ILE A 330 16.74 -1.35 19.57
C ILE A 330 16.32 -0.92 20.97
N ASP A 331 16.08 0.38 21.15
CA ASP A 331 15.62 0.94 22.41
C ASP A 331 14.27 0.35 22.82
N GLU A 332 14.09 0.10 24.11
CA GLU A 332 12.86 -0.48 24.66
C GLU A 332 11.64 0.42 24.42
N GLU A 333 11.84 1.74 24.37
CA GLU A 333 10.81 2.71 24.02
C GLU A 333 10.24 2.45 22.60
N VAL A 334 11.11 2.17 21.63
CA VAL A 334 10.71 1.85 20.25
C VAL A 334 9.96 0.51 20.20
N VAL A 335 10.47 -0.51 20.93
CA VAL A 335 9.80 -1.82 21.00
C VAL A 335 8.40 -1.70 21.60
N SER A 336 8.27 -0.98 22.72
CA SER A 336 6.97 -0.70 23.37
C SER A 336 6.04 0.09 22.45
N GLY A 337 6.56 1.09 21.74
CA GLY A 337 5.79 1.85 20.75
C GLY A 337 5.23 0.96 19.62
N VAL A 338 6.03 0.02 19.11
CA VAL A 338 5.57 -0.93 18.08
C VAL A 338 4.49 -1.87 18.61
N MET A 339 4.61 -2.35 19.86
CA MET A 339 3.57 -3.20 20.48
C MET A 339 2.26 -2.42 20.66
N SER A 340 2.33 -1.17 21.13
CA SER A 340 1.17 -0.29 21.29
C SER A 340 0.52 0.03 19.95
N PHE A 341 1.30 0.25 18.90
CA PHE A 341 0.80 0.45 17.54
C PHE A 341 -0.03 -0.76 17.06
N LEU A 342 0.50 -1.98 17.21
CA LEU A 342 -0.21 -3.18 16.78
C LEU A 342 -1.50 -3.40 17.56
N PHE A 343 -1.48 -3.16 18.87
CA PHE A 343 -2.68 -3.23 19.69
C PHE A 343 -3.76 -2.26 19.18
N LEU A 344 -3.41 -0.99 18.97
CA LEU A 344 -4.33 0.02 18.43
C LEU A 344 -4.80 -0.31 17.01
N PHE A 345 -3.93 -0.87 16.17
CA PHE A 345 -4.29 -1.28 14.81
C PHE A 345 -5.35 -2.39 14.83
N ILE A 346 -5.12 -3.45 15.60
CA ILE A 346 -6.06 -4.57 15.72
C ILE A 346 -7.38 -4.08 16.35
N PHE A 347 -7.30 -3.23 17.36
CA PHE A 347 -8.49 -2.66 18.02
C PHE A 347 -9.32 -1.81 17.05
N ALA A 348 -8.67 -0.96 16.26
CA ALA A 348 -9.33 -0.17 15.23
C ALA A 348 -9.99 -1.06 14.16
N CYS A 349 -9.31 -2.14 13.72
CA CYS A 349 -9.89 -3.12 12.79
C CYS A 349 -11.17 -3.74 13.37
N ILE A 350 -11.11 -4.26 14.60
CA ILE A 350 -12.25 -4.93 15.24
C ILE A 350 -13.44 -3.97 15.37
N LEU A 351 -13.21 -2.75 15.90
CA LEU A 351 -14.28 -1.76 16.04
C LEU A 351 -14.89 -1.37 14.69
N SER A 352 -14.06 -1.18 13.66
CA SER A 352 -14.55 -0.80 12.35
C SER A 352 -15.30 -1.93 11.65
N ILE A 353 -14.87 -3.19 11.81
CA ILE A 353 -15.60 -4.37 11.32
C ILE A 353 -16.98 -4.45 11.96
N LEU A 354 -17.07 -4.28 13.29
CA LEU A 354 -18.35 -4.25 13.98
C LEU A 354 -19.23 -3.10 13.49
N ALA A 355 -18.67 -1.89 13.33
CA ALA A 355 -19.41 -0.73 12.86
C ALA A 355 -19.96 -0.93 11.42
N ILE A 356 -19.16 -1.41 10.48
CA ILE A 356 -19.61 -1.68 9.10
C ILE A 356 -20.75 -2.70 9.09
N ASN A 357 -20.62 -3.81 9.82
CA ASN A 357 -21.65 -4.84 9.85
C ASN A 357 -22.94 -4.40 10.56
N LEU A 358 -22.87 -3.40 11.45
CA LEU A 358 -24.05 -2.77 12.04
C LEU A 358 -24.73 -1.78 11.09
N ILE A 359 -23.95 -1.03 10.30
CA ILE A 359 -24.46 -0.07 9.31
C ILE A 359 -25.07 -0.80 8.12
N GLU A 360 -24.45 -1.92 7.69
CA GLU A 360 -24.80 -2.69 6.49
C GLU A 360 -25.23 -4.12 6.87
N PRO A 361 -26.40 -4.32 7.47
CA PRO A 361 -26.81 -5.66 7.94
C PRO A 361 -27.09 -6.66 6.80
N GLU A 362 -27.29 -6.18 5.57
CA GLU A 362 -27.56 -7.02 4.40
C GLU A 362 -26.30 -7.58 3.75
N ILE A 363 -25.11 -7.03 4.09
CA ILE A 363 -23.83 -7.47 3.53
C ILE A 363 -23.27 -8.64 4.34
N SER A 364 -22.60 -9.59 3.68
CA SER A 364 -21.91 -10.66 4.40
C SER A 364 -20.85 -10.09 5.36
N ALA A 365 -20.73 -10.67 6.56
CA ALA A 365 -19.73 -10.26 7.54
C ALA A 365 -18.30 -10.34 6.98
N PHE A 366 -18.06 -11.25 6.03
CA PHE A 366 -16.77 -11.40 5.39
C PHE A 366 -16.48 -10.26 4.40
N THR A 367 -17.48 -9.78 3.64
CA THR A 367 -17.37 -8.58 2.81
C THR A 367 -17.05 -7.35 3.67
N GLY A 368 -17.80 -7.14 4.77
CA GLY A 368 -17.55 -6.03 5.70
C GLY A 368 -16.14 -6.08 6.31
N ALA A 369 -15.72 -7.25 6.79
CA ALA A 369 -14.38 -7.43 7.33
C ALA A 369 -13.29 -7.17 6.29
N SER A 370 -13.44 -7.70 5.08
CA SER A 370 -12.44 -7.50 4.02
C SER A 370 -12.39 -6.04 3.56
N ALA A 371 -13.52 -5.30 3.54
CA ALA A 371 -13.55 -3.87 3.22
C ALA A 371 -12.77 -3.03 4.23
N VAL A 372 -12.94 -3.31 5.53
CA VAL A 372 -12.18 -2.65 6.59
C VAL A 372 -10.70 -2.96 6.49
N LEU A 373 -10.34 -4.25 6.38
CA LEU A 373 -8.93 -4.67 6.30
C LEU A 373 -8.24 -4.11 5.06
N SER A 374 -8.90 -4.15 3.91
CA SER A 374 -8.41 -3.57 2.66
C SER A 374 -8.20 -2.05 2.78
N SER A 375 -9.18 -1.32 3.34
CA SER A 375 -9.10 0.13 3.49
C SER A 375 -8.00 0.57 4.46
N ILE A 376 -7.89 -0.06 5.65
CA ILE A 376 -6.86 0.31 6.65
C ILE A 376 -5.46 -0.13 6.22
N SER A 377 -5.34 -1.17 5.40
CA SER A 377 -4.06 -1.63 4.84
C SER A 377 -3.69 -0.92 3.53
N ASN A 378 -4.56 -0.05 3.00
CA ASN A 378 -4.40 0.66 1.74
C ASN A 378 -4.12 -0.29 0.55
N LEU A 379 -4.96 -1.33 0.36
CA LEU A 379 -4.78 -2.35 -0.68
C LEU A 379 -5.77 -2.22 -1.85
N GLY A 380 -6.99 -1.75 -1.61
CA GLY A 380 -8.04 -1.53 -2.59
C GLY A 380 -9.01 -2.69 -2.73
N PRO A 381 -8.76 -3.72 -3.53
CA PRO A 381 -9.67 -4.85 -3.66
C PRO A 381 -9.70 -5.71 -2.39
N GLY A 382 -10.84 -6.36 -2.17
CA GLY A 382 -11.03 -7.29 -1.07
C GLY A 382 -11.66 -8.60 -1.57
N PHE A 383 -12.52 -9.19 -0.77
CA PHE A 383 -13.13 -10.47 -1.05
C PHE A 383 -14.66 -10.34 -1.10
N GLU A 384 -15.30 -11.30 -1.77
CA GLU A 384 -16.75 -11.37 -1.98
C GLU A 384 -17.32 -10.10 -2.66
N GLY A 385 -18.10 -9.28 -1.97
CA GLY A 385 -18.77 -8.12 -2.53
C GLY A 385 -17.86 -7.02 -3.06
N ILE A 386 -16.60 -6.97 -2.62
CA ILE A 386 -15.57 -6.03 -3.07
C ILE A 386 -14.39 -6.75 -3.75
N ASN A 387 -14.70 -7.81 -4.48
CA ASN A 387 -13.74 -8.58 -5.25
C ASN A 387 -13.16 -7.74 -6.42
N PRO A 388 -12.13 -8.23 -7.14
CA PRO A 388 -11.50 -7.51 -8.25
C PRO A 388 -12.43 -7.04 -9.37
N HIS A 389 -13.56 -7.72 -9.55
CA HIS A 389 -14.57 -7.43 -10.59
C HIS A 389 -15.75 -6.61 -10.05
N SER A 390 -15.69 -6.17 -8.80
CA SER A 390 -16.70 -5.34 -8.15
C SER A 390 -16.07 -4.08 -7.53
N ASN A 391 -16.89 -3.26 -6.88
CA ASN A 391 -16.46 -1.97 -6.36
C ASN A 391 -17.19 -1.63 -5.06
N TYR A 392 -16.90 -0.48 -4.48
CA TYR A 392 -17.46 0.00 -3.22
C TYR A 392 -18.74 0.84 -3.40
N SER A 393 -19.35 0.91 -4.61
CA SER A 393 -20.48 1.79 -4.88
C SER A 393 -21.73 1.44 -4.05
N PHE A 394 -21.93 0.15 -3.75
CA PHE A 394 -23.11 -0.36 -3.01
C PHE A 394 -23.12 0.02 -1.52
N PHE A 395 -22.00 0.43 -0.95
CA PHE A 395 -21.96 0.88 0.45
C PHE A 395 -22.74 2.18 0.64
N SER A 396 -23.43 2.30 1.78
CA SER A 396 -24.12 3.53 2.18
C SER A 396 -23.13 4.67 2.49
N ILE A 397 -23.64 5.90 2.54
CA ILE A 397 -22.85 7.10 2.83
C ILE A 397 -22.04 6.96 4.15
N PRO A 398 -22.63 6.53 5.29
CA PRO A 398 -21.87 6.36 6.54
C PRO A 398 -20.72 5.36 6.40
N SER A 399 -20.93 4.26 5.68
CA SER A 399 -19.92 3.24 5.42
C SER A 399 -18.78 3.78 4.56
N LYS A 400 -19.08 4.53 3.49
CA LYS A 400 -18.07 5.19 2.66
C LYS A 400 -17.24 6.20 3.45
N ILE A 401 -17.86 6.98 4.34
CA ILE A 401 -17.14 7.92 5.21
C ILE A 401 -16.20 7.17 6.16
N LEU A 402 -16.68 6.11 6.81
CA LEU A 402 -15.85 5.29 7.70
C LEU A 402 -14.67 4.66 6.96
N LEU A 403 -14.90 4.05 5.79
CA LEU A 403 -13.85 3.46 4.98
C LEU A 403 -12.83 4.49 4.50
N THR A 404 -13.28 5.69 4.09
CA THR A 404 -12.41 6.82 3.73
C THR A 404 -11.54 7.24 4.92
N PHE A 405 -12.11 7.30 6.11
CA PHE A 405 -11.34 7.59 7.33
C PHE A 405 -10.28 6.50 7.61
N LEU A 406 -10.63 5.22 7.41
CA LEU A 406 -9.69 4.11 7.57
C LEU A 406 -8.53 4.15 6.57
N MET A 407 -8.77 4.55 5.32
CA MET A 407 -7.70 4.77 4.33
C MET A 407 -6.71 5.83 4.79
N LEU A 408 -7.22 6.95 5.34
CA LEU A 408 -6.38 8.01 5.91
C LEU A 408 -5.63 7.52 7.16
N LEU A 409 -6.29 6.76 8.03
CA LEU A 409 -5.71 6.23 9.26
C LEU A 409 -4.58 5.24 8.98
N GLY A 410 -4.77 4.36 8.00
CA GLY A 410 -3.74 3.43 7.55
C GLY A 410 -2.52 4.15 6.99
N ARG A 411 -2.74 5.18 6.19
CA ARG A 411 -1.66 5.92 5.50
C ARG A 411 -0.86 6.85 6.38
N LEU A 412 -1.55 7.57 7.30
CA LEU A 412 -0.93 8.55 8.21
C LEU A 412 -0.34 7.93 9.47
N GLU A 413 -0.51 6.64 9.65
CA GLU A 413 -0.25 5.88 10.86
C GLU A 413 -1.14 6.30 12.04
N ILE A 414 -1.62 5.31 12.77
CA ILE A 414 -2.64 5.47 13.83
C ILE A 414 -2.23 6.48 14.88
N PHE A 415 -0.97 6.48 15.33
CA PHE A 415 -0.49 7.39 16.36
C PHE A 415 -0.63 8.86 16.00
N THR A 416 -0.38 9.21 14.74
CA THR A 416 -0.52 10.59 14.26
C THR A 416 -1.96 11.08 14.39
N ILE A 417 -2.93 10.23 14.03
CA ILE A 417 -4.35 10.58 14.12
C ILE A 417 -4.82 10.59 15.58
N VAL A 418 -4.45 9.61 16.38
CA VAL A 418 -4.81 9.57 17.81
C VAL A 418 -4.23 10.77 18.56
N ALA A 419 -3.01 11.20 18.24
CA ALA A 419 -2.41 12.40 18.83
C ALA A 419 -3.23 13.67 18.54
N LEU A 420 -3.79 13.80 17.33
CA LEU A 420 -4.66 14.93 16.97
C LEU A 420 -5.99 14.95 17.75
N LEU A 421 -6.45 13.79 18.23
CA LEU A 421 -7.68 13.69 19.04
C LEU A 421 -7.46 14.06 20.50
N LEU A 422 -6.20 14.09 20.97
CA LEU A 422 -5.89 14.45 22.35
C LEU A 422 -6.00 15.96 22.58
N PRO A 423 -6.79 16.43 23.59
CA PRO A 423 -6.90 17.86 23.91
C PRO A 423 -5.58 18.53 24.24
N SER A 424 -4.60 17.78 24.76
CA SER A 424 -3.25 18.26 25.08
C SER A 424 -2.46 18.71 23.85
N PHE A 425 -2.75 18.13 22.67
CA PHE A 425 -2.09 18.53 21.41
C PHE A 425 -2.45 19.98 21.00
N TRP A 426 -3.66 20.43 21.33
CA TRP A 426 -4.19 21.75 20.97
C TRP A 426 -3.93 22.82 22.03
N LYS A 427 -3.49 22.43 23.23
CA LYS A 427 -3.06 23.37 24.26
C LYS A 427 -1.65 23.85 23.92
N LYS A 428 -1.51 25.12 23.52
CA LYS A 428 -0.20 25.77 23.47
C LYS A 428 0.37 25.83 24.90
N TYR A 429 1.61 25.34 25.07
CA TYR A 429 2.38 25.58 26.28
C TYR A 429 2.68 27.07 26.43
#